data_69cc9857fdce281f1d280f6ca4ab46dd
#
_entry.id   69cc9857fdce281f1d280f6ca4ab46dd
#
_cell.length_a   1.000
_cell.length_b   1.000
_cell.length_c   1.000
_cell.angle_alpha   90.00
_cell.angle_beta   90.00
_cell.angle_gamma   90.00
#
_symmetry.space_group_name_H-M   'P 1'
#
loop_
_entity.id
_entity.type
_entity.pdbx_description
1 polymer ?
#
loop_
_entity_poly.entity_id
_entity_poly.type
_entity_poly.pdbx_seq_one_letter_code
_entity_poly.pdbx_strand_id
1 'polypeptide(L)'
;MFIMRPVPWLIHGVQYYDIVTPYGYGGPMILETNNGEKLKKEYSEAFGKYCSDHKIVSEFIRFHPIFQNYLDVDDSYDVIFSRHTVGTDLEDYDDPVQKEFAKSLRRDNRRALEKGVTVKLLLSPDDLSEFRRIYEETMDRNHADKMYYFSDDYYKILESDLRPYILEGQLHYKGEIIASELYFTAGNILHAHLLGSSKKMLELNAGGLLEAAAAKWGKEHGFRYIHHGGGRSSDPNDALFQYKKKFGKNTEFDFYIGKKIWNKDVYDMLVEKRMECGLIEDVSYFPLYRAKIKE
;
A
#
# COMPACT_ATOMS: atom_id res chain seq x y z
N MET A 1 10.39 -11.23 0.37
CA MET A 1 11.09 -10.17 1.13
C MET A 1 10.29 -9.90 2.40
N PHE A 2 10.97 -9.70 3.55
CA PHE A 2 10.36 -9.33 4.83
C PHE A 2 11.32 -8.41 5.61
N ILE A 3 10.77 -7.70 6.57
CA ILE A 3 11.51 -6.90 7.54
C ILE A 3 11.57 -7.72 8.83
N MET A 4 12.79 -8.00 9.31
CA MET A 4 13.04 -8.64 10.60
C MET A 4 13.21 -7.57 11.67
N ARG A 5 12.45 -7.70 12.77
CA ARG A 5 12.46 -6.72 13.87
C ARG A 5 12.76 -7.42 15.19
N PRO A 6 13.66 -6.89 16.03
CA PRO A 6 13.84 -7.44 17.38
C PRO A 6 12.53 -7.31 18.17
N VAL A 7 12.16 -8.36 18.92
CA VAL A 7 11.05 -8.26 19.86
C VAL A 7 11.41 -7.33 21.04
N PRO A 8 10.41 -6.73 21.73
CA PRO A 8 10.67 -5.68 22.72
C PRO A 8 11.52 -6.11 23.92
N TRP A 9 11.54 -7.40 24.25
CA TRP A 9 12.22 -7.90 25.45
C TRP A 9 13.07 -9.14 25.15
N LEU A 10 14.14 -9.30 25.91
CA LEU A 10 14.88 -10.56 25.96
C LEU A 10 14.06 -11.62 26.71
N ILE A 11 14.03 -12.83 26.19
CA ILE A 11 13.46 -14.01 26.87
C ILE A 11 14.62 -14.93 27.30
N HIS A 12 14.76 -15.12 28.59
CA HIS A 12 15.90 -15.87 29.20
C HIS A 12 17.28 -15.40 28.71
N GLY A 13 17.45 -14.07 28.53
CA GLY A 13 18.70 -13.48 28.02
C GLY A 13 18.91 -13.63 26.50
N VAL A 14 17.93 -14.17 25.75
CA VAL A 14 18.02 -14.40 24.31
C VAL A 14 17.19 -13.36 23.56
N GLN A 15 17.77 -12.77 22.49
CA GLN A 15 17.05 -11.91 21.57
C GLN A 15 16.30 -12.76 20.55
N TYR A 16 14.99 -12.52 20.43
CA TYR A 16 14.12 -13.08 19.41
C TYR A 16 13.64 -11.99 18.44
N TYR A 17 13.02 -12.41 17.35
CA TYR A 17 12.58 -11.51 16.27
C TYR A 17 11.15 -11.83 15.84
N ASP A 18 10.47 -10.86 15.25
CA ASP A 18 9.32 -11.08 14.41
C ASP A 18 9.59 -10.57 12.99
N ILE A 19 8.81 -11.06 12.06
CA ILE A 19 8.90 -10.64 10.66
C ILE A 19 7.58 -10.08 10.16
N VAL A 20 7.69 -9.12 9.26
CA VAL A 20 6.54 -8.46 8.63
C VAL A 20 6.87 -8.13 7.18
N THR A 21 5.90 -8.22 6.30
CA THR A 21 6.05 -7.67 4.94
C THR A 21 6.33 -6.16 5.00
N PRO A 22 7.14 -5.61 4.07
CA PRO A 22 7.27 -4.18 3.91
C PRO A 22 5.91 -3.48 3.80
N TYR A 23 5.88 -2.17 4.00
CA TYR A 23 4.66 -1.39 3.79
C TYR A 23 4.18 -1.54 2.33
N GLY A 24 2.87 -1.71 2.17
CA GLY A 24 2.25 -2.14 0.93
C GLY A 24 1.88 -3.63 1.03
N TYR A 25 2.32 -4.41 0.07
CA TYR A 25 1.94 -5.81 -0.06
C TYR A 25 3.16 -6.70 -0.28
N GLY A 26 3.05 -7.99 0.06
CA GLY A 26 4.13 -8.96 -0.09
C GLY A 26 3.70 -10.36 0.32
N GLY A 27 4.61 -11.13 0.88
CA GLY A 27 4.41 -12.53 1.22
C GLY A 27 4.92 -13.47 0.13
N PRO A 28 4.85 -14.78 0.36
CA PRO A 28 5.18 -15.77 -0.66
C PRO A 28 4.21 -15.68 -1.83
N MET A 29 4.71 -15.99 -3.03
CA MET A 29 3.92 -16.04 -4.26
C MET A 29 4.43 -17.17 -5.13
N ILE A 30 3.56 -18.06 -5.56
CA ILE A 30 3.86 -19.13 -6.49
C ILE A 30 3.69 -18.58 -7.91
N LEU A 31 4.81 -18.50 -8.65
CA LEU A 31 4.78 -18.02 -10.04
C LEU A 31 4.45 -19.14 -11.01
N GLU A 32 5.02 -20.35 -10.78
CA GLU A 32 4.80 -21.50 -11.61
C GLU A 32 5.07 -22.78 -10.81
N THR A 33 4.22 -23.79 -10.98
CA THR A 33 4.39 -25.11 -10.35
C THR A 33 3.52 -26.16 -11.02
N ASN A 34 4.01 -27.42 -11.04
CA ASN A 34 3.24 -28.59 -11.46
C ASN A 34 2.41 -29.19 -10.29
N ASN A 35 2.69 -28.79 -9.05
CA ASN A 35 2.00 -29.26 -7.86
C ASN A 35 2.08 -28.22 -6.73
N GLY A 36 1.09 -27.32 -6.69
CA GLY A 36 1.02 -26.21 -5.73
C GLY A 36 0.98 -26.67 -4.28
N GLU A 37 0.17 -27.67 -3.96
CA GLU A 37 0.03 -28.17 -2.58
C GLU A 37 1.34 -28.77 -2.04
N LYS A 38 2.05 -29.52 -2.87
CA LYS A 38 3.37 -30.02 -2.49
C LYS A 38 4.36 -28.89 -2.23
N LEU A 39 4.38 -27.88 -3.13
CA LEU A 39 5.28 -26.74 -3.01
C LEU A 39 4.98 -25.91 -1.76
N LYS A 40 3.70 -25.64 -1.45
CA LYS A 40 3.30 -24.94 -0.22
C LYS A 40 3.82 -25.65 1.03
N LYS A 41 3.65 -26.98 1.08
CA LYS A 41 4.12 -27.78 2.20
C LYS A 41 5.64 -27.74 2.35
N GLU A 42 6.38 -27.98 1.26
CA GLU A 42 7.84 -27.94 1.26
C GLU A 42 8.37 -26.55 1.64
N TYR A 43 7.74 -25.47 1.15
CA TYR A 43 8.05 -24.11 1.55
C TYR A 43 7.80 -23.89 3.05
N SER A 44 6.65 -24.30 3.57
CA SER A 44 6.30 -24.14 4.99
C SER A 44 7.28 -24.87 5.91
N GLU A 45 7.69 -26.11 5.55
CA GLU A 45 8.68 -26.87 6.30
C GLU A 45 10.07 -26.20 6.28
N ALA A 46 10.54 -25.78 5.10
CA ALA A 46 11.84 -25.13 4.94
C ALA A 46 11.87 -23.76 5.63
N PHE A 47 10.81 -22.97 5.48
CA PHE A 47 10.71 -21.66 6.10
C PHE A 47 10.50 -21.76 7.62
N GLY A 48 9.79 -22.77 8.10
CA GLY A 48 9.68 -23.07 9.54
C GLY A 48 11.02 -23.38 10.17
N LYS A 49 11.86 -24.16 9.47
CA LYS A 49 13.25 -24.40 9.91
C LYS A 49 14.04 -23.08 9.95
N TYR A 50 13.97 -22.28 8.91
CA TYR A 50 14.61 -20.95 8.87
C TYR A 50 14.16 -20.10 10.06
N CYS A 51 12.86 -20.02 10.34
CA CYS A 51 12.31 -19.27 11.47
C CYS A 51 12.85 -19.75 12.82
N SER A 52 12.95 -21.07 13.00
CA SER A 52 13.53 -21.67 14.21
C SER A 52 15.02 -21.30 14.36
N ASP A 53 15.81 -21.49 13.29
CA ASP A 53 17.26 -21.21 13.29
C ASP A 53 17.55 -19.71 13.56
N HIS A 54 16.67 -18.81 13.11
CA HIS A 54 16.80 -17.36 13.27
C HIS A 54 16.00 -16.78 14.43
N LYS A 55 15.41 -17.64 15.29
CA LYS A 55 14.65 -17.22 16.48
C LYS A 55 13.47 -16.30 16.15
N ILE A 56 12.79 -16.58 15.05
CA ILE A 56 11.60 -15.84 14.63
C ILE A 56 10.39 -16.39 15.40
N VAL A 57 9.68 -15.49 16.08
CA VAL A 57 8.53 -15.83 16.94
C VAL A 57 7.21 -15.80 16.18
N SER A 58 7.04 -14.77 15.34
CA SER A 58 5.78 -14.57 14.61
C SER A 58 6.00 -13.84 13.30
N GLU A 59 5.04 -13.99 12.40
CA GLU A 59 5.03 -13.42 11.07
C GLU A 59 3.69 -12.75 10.78
N PHE A 60 3.74 -11.54 10.23
CA PHE A 60 2.58 -10.81 9.75
C PHE A 60 2.73 -10.48 8.26
N ILE A 61 1.78 -10.92 7.46
CA ILE A 61 1.79 -10.75 6.01
C ILE A 61 0.64 -9.82 5.59
N ARG A 62 0.92 -8.91 4.68
CA ARG A 62 -0.06 -8.18 3.87
C ARG A 62 -0.04 -8.75 2.47
N PHE A 63 -1.00 -9.61 2.15
CA PHE A 63 -1.06 -10.25 0.83
C PHE A 63 -1.42 -9.25 -0.26
N HIS A 64 -0.99 -9.53 -1.48
CA HIS A 64 -1.28 -8.64 -2.61
C HIS A 64 -2.73 -8.86 -3.08
N PRO A 65 -3.60 -7.82 -3.06
CA PRO A 65 -5.02 -8.00 -3.32
C PRO A 65 -5.33 -8.44 -4.76
N ILE A 66 -4.53 -8.03 -5.74
CA ILE A 66 -4.73 -8.40 -7.15
C ILE A 66 -4.17 -9.80 -7.44
N PHE A 67 -2.99 -10.13 -6.92
CA PHE A 67 -2.38 -11.46 -7.12
C PHE A 67 -2.97 -12.55 -6.24
N GLN A 68 -3.71 -12.17 -5.19
CA GLN A 68 -4.38 -13.10 -4.27
C GLN A 68 -3.44 -14.17 -3.70
N ASN A 69 -2.18 -13.82 -3.48
CA ASN A 69 -1.15 -14.75 -3.01
C ASN A 69 -1.38 -15.26 -1.57
N TYR A 70 -2.48 -14.89 -0.93
CA TYR A 70 -2.96 -15.59 0.27
C TYR A 70 -3.36 -17.05 -0.02
N LEU A 71 -3.63 -17.38 -1.29
CA LEU A 71 -3.87 -18.76 -1.75
C LEU A 71 -2.59 -19.58 -1.85
N ASP A 72 -1.43 -18.94 -1.78
CA ASP A 72 -0.12 -19.59 -1.96
C ASP A 72 0.52 -20.04 -0.64
N VAL A 73 -0.13 -19.76 0.49
CA VAL A 73 0.28 -20.27 1.80
C VAL A 73 -0.51 -21.52 2.19
N ASP A 74 0.03 -22.30 3.13
CA ASP A 74 -0.64 -23.48 3.66
C ASP A 74 -1.65 -23.14 4.79
N ASP A 75 -2.42 -24.14 5.21
CA ASP A 75 -3.47 -23.99 6.23
C ASP A 75 -2.94 -23.62 7.63
N SER A 76 -1.63 -23.57 7.82
CA SER A 76 -1.02 -23.16 9.09
C SER A 76 -1.00 -21.63 9.31
N TYR A 77 -1.33 -20.86 8.27
CA TYR A 77 -1.54 -19.42 8.40
C TYR A 77 -2.99 -19.09 8.74
N ASP A 78 -3.19 -18.19 9.68
CA ASP A 78 -4.48 -17.56 9.93
C ASP A 78 -4.67 -16.44 8.90
N VAL A 79 -5.37 -16.76 7.81
CA VAL A 79 -5.66 -15.84 6.69
C VAL A 79 -6.99 -15.15 6.95
N ILE A 80 -6.95 -13.82 7.09
CA ILE A 80 -8.11 -13.03 7.48
C ILE A 80 -8.38 -11.96 6.41
N PHE A 81 -9.65 -11.87 5.96
CA PHE A 81 -10.10 -10.72 5.18
C PHE A 81 -9.96 -9.44 6.01
N SER A 82 -9.30 -8.45 5.45
CA SER A 82 -9.06 -7.17 6.14
C SER A 82 -10.01 -6.09 5.65
N ARG A 83 -10.05 -5.83 4.36
CA ARG A 83 -10.88 -4.79 3.72
C ARG A 83 -10.88 -4.92 2.21
N HIS A 84 -11.73 -4.12 1.56
CA HIS A 84 -11.66 -3.93 0.11
C HIS A 84 -10.62 -2.87 -0.27
N THR A 85 -10.01 -3.04 -1.44
CA THR A 85 -9.19 -2.03 -2.11
C THR A 85 -9.80 -1.70 -3.47
N VAL A 86 -9.48 -0.52 -4.00
CA VAL A 86 -10.05 -0.01 -5.24
C VAL A 86 -9.02 -0.07 -6.35
N GLY A 87 -9.44 -0.48 -7.53
CA GLY A 87 -8.67 -0.34 -8.77
C GLY A 87 -9.44 0.37 -9.86
N THR A 88 -8.73 0.75 -10.92
CA THR A 88 -9.31 1.12 -12.21
C THR A 88 -8.89 0.06 -13.21
N ASP A 89 -9.86 -0.62 -13.82
CA ASP A 89 -9.58 -1.56 -14.90
C ASP A 89 -9.27 -0.80 -16.19
N LEU A 90 -8.11 -1.09 -16.78
CA LEU A 90 -7.61 -0.45 -18.00
C LEU A 90 -7.73 -1.33 -19.22
N GLU A 91 -7.88 -2.64 -19.04
CA GLU A 91 -7.88 -3.62 -20.13
C GLU A 91 -9.28 -3.85 -20.70
N ASP A 92 -10.26 -4.11 -19.83
CA ASP A 92 -11.60 -4.58 -20.23
C ASP A 92 -12.48 -3.50 -20.87
N TYR A 93 -12.07 -2.22 -20.84
CA TYR A 93 -12.85 -1.10 -21.35
C TYR A 93 -12.10 -0.29 -22.41
N ASP A 94 -12.77 0.08 -23.52
CA ASP A 94 -12.20 0.99 -24.51
C ASP A 94 -11.85 2.35 -23.93
N ASP A 95 -12.70 2.89 -23.06
CA ASP A 95 -12.47 4.11 -22.28
C ASP A 95 -12.65 3.83 -20.77
N PRO A 96 -11.55 3.51 -20.06
CA PRO A 96 -11.58 3.27 -18.61
C PRO A 96 -12.15 4.45 -17.82
N VAL A 97 -11.81 5.68 -18.21
CA VAL A 97 -12.30 6.89 -17.52
C VAL A 97 -13.82 7.00 -17.62
N GLN A 98 -14.38 6.69 -18.80
CA GLN A 98 -15.83 6.72 -18.98
C GLN A 98 -16.54 5.64 -18.15
N LYS A 99 -15.94 4.47 -18.00
CA LYS A 99 -16.56 3.31 -17.35
C LYS A 99 -16.33 3.31 -15.84
N GLU A 100 -15.11 3.55 -15.41
CA GLU A 100 -14.72 3.44 -14.00
C GLU A 100 -14.96 4.71 -13.19
N PHE A 101 -14.87 5.90 -13.82
CA PHE A 101 -14.97 7.14 -13.06
C PHE A 101 -16.43 7.56 -12.83
N ALA A 102 -16.71 8.03 -11.63
CA ALA A 102 -18.00 8.62 -11.28
C ALA A 102 -18.34 9.82 -12.20
N LYS A 103 -19.61 9.95 -12.57
CA LYS A 103 -20.07 11.04 -13.45
C LYS A 103 -19.74 12.43 -12.90
N SER A 104 -19.83 12.61 -11.57
CA SER A 104 -19.44 13.86 -10.91
C SER A 104 -17.97 14.18 -11.12
N LEU A 105 -17.08 13.19 -10.93
CA LEU A 105 -15.65 13.37 -11.10
C LEU A 105 -15.27 13.73 -12.54
N ARG A 106 -15.86 13.05 -13.53
CA ARG A 106 -15.63 13.38 -14.94
C ARG A 106 -16.08 14.80 -15.30
N ARG A 107 -17.21 15.25 -14.71
CA ARG A 107 -17.67 16.64 -14.86
C ARG A 107 -16.70 17.64 -14.24
N ASP A 108 -16.19 17.34 -13.06
CA ASP A 108 -15.26 18.21 -12.35
C ASP A 108 -13.91 18.27 -13.07
N ASN A 109 -13.41 17.15 -13.60
CA ASN A 109 -12.22 17.09 -14.46
C ASN A 109 -12.38 18.01 -15.69
N ARG A 110 -13.51 17.93 -16.41
CA ARG A 110 -13.75 18.80 -17.56
C ARG A 110 -13.74 20.28 -17.19
N ARG A 111 -14.39 20.64 -16.07
CA ARG A 111 -14.39 22.04 -15.58
C ARG A 111 -13.02 22.54 -15.19
N ALA A 112 -12.17 21.68 -14.62
CA ALA A 112 -10.80 22.05 -14.27
C ALA A 112 -9.97 22.30 -15.54
N LEU A 113 -10.09 21.47 -16.57
CA LEU A 113 -9.48 21.69 -17.89
C LEU A 113 -9.94 23.00 -18.54
N GLU A 114 -11.25 23.28 -18.52
CA GLU A 114 -11.83 24.54 -19.03
C GLU A 114 -11.29 25.78 -18.31
N LYS A 115 -10.90 25.64 -17.03
CA LYS A 115 -10.25 26.70 -16.24
C LYS A 115 -8.74 26.85 -16.52
N GLY A 116 -8.17 25.99 -17.36
CA GLY A 116 -6.77 26.02 -17.75
C GLY A 116 -5.83 25.17 -16.89
N VAL A 117 -6.35 24.20 -16.12
CA VAL A 117 -5.49 23.17 -15.48
C VAL A 117 -4.98 22.25 -16.58
N THR A 118 -3.69 21.95 -16.56
CA THR A 118 -3.06 20.99 -17.49
C THR A 118 -2.40 19.85 -16.72
N VAL A 119 -2.23 18.71 -17.36
CA VAL A 119 -1.58 17.52 -16.78
C VAL A 119 -0.30 17.22 -17.53
N LYS A 120 0.75 16.89 -16.80
CA LYS A 120 2.00 16.35 -17.32
C LYS A 120 2.29 15.02 -16.66
N LEU A 121 2.69 14.02 -17.45
CA LEU A 121 3.16 12.73 -16.95
C LEU A 121 4.65 12.59 -17.30
N LEU A 122 5.43 12.16 -16.33
CA LEU A 122 6.89 12.00 -16.41
C LEU A 122 7.23 10.56 -16.00
N LEU A 123 7.66 9.75 -16.96
CA LEU A 123 8.23 8.44 -16.66
C LEU A 123 9.70 8.62 -16.29
N SER A 124 10.13 7.98 -15.22
CA SER A 124 11.51 8.06 -14.70
C SER A 124 11.95 9.50 -14.42
N PRO A 125 11.26 10.27 -13.56
CA PRO A 125 11.60 11.66 -13.27
C PRO A 125 13.02 11.76 -12.70
N ASP A 126 13.76 12.81 -13.10
CA ASP A 126 15.13 13.06 -12.65
C ASP A 126 15.19 13.75 -11.28
N ASP A 127 14.14 14.46 -10.91
CA ASP A 127 14.07 15.28 -9.71
C ASP A 127 12.63 15.21 -9.12
N LEU A 128 12.54 14.88 -7.85
CA LEU A 128 11.30 14.81 -7.09
C LEU A 128 11.17 15.95 -6.05
N SER A 129 11.98 16.99 -6.13
CA SER A 129 12.00 18.10 -5.16
C SER A 129 10.64 18.82 -5.06
N GLU A 130 10.01 19.12 -6.21
CA GLU A 130 8.68 19.75 -6.24
C GLU A 130 7.57 18.80 -5.75
N PHE A 131 7.64 17.51 -6.11
CA PHE A 131 6.76 16.50 -5.53
C PHE A 131 6.88 16.50 -4.01
N ARG A 132 8.11 16.39 -3.48
CA ARG A 132 8.39 16.38 -2.03
C ARG A 132 7.80 17.62 -1.35
N ARG A 133 8.06 18.80 -1.88
CA ARG A 133 7.56 20.06 -1.34
C ARG A 133 6.03 20.05 -1.19
N ILE A 134 5.31 19.69 -2.26
CA ILE A 134 3.83 19.65 -2.27
C ILE A 134 3.30 18.54 -1.37
N TYR A 135 4.00 17.40 -1.30
CA TYR A 135 3.64 16.29 -0.43
C TYR A 135 3.77 16.68 1.05
N GLU A 136 4.89 17.27 1.46
CA GLU A 136 5.11 17.73 2.84
C GLU A 136 4.09 18.82 3.22
N GLU A 137 3.81 19.79 2.36
CA GLU A 137 2.72 20.77 2.57
C GLU A 137 1.34 20.09 2.76
N THR A 138 1.11 18.98 2.10
CA THR A 138 -0.11 18.19 2.26
C THR A 138 -0.15 17.49 3.62
N MET A 139 0.97 16.93 4.05
CA MET A 139 1.08 16.27 5.35
C MET A 139 0.90 17.28 6.50
N ASP A 140 1.52 18.45 6.39
CA ASP A 140 1.37 19.55 7.36
C ASP A 140 -0.09 20.01 7.47
N ARG A 141 -0.73 20.24 6.33
CA ARG A 141 -2.14 20.65 6.28
C ARG A 141 -3.10 19.65 6.91
N ASN A 142 -2.78 18.37 6.79
CA ASN A 142 -3.59 17.26 7.31
C ASN A 142 -3.21 16.86 8.74
N HIS A 143 -2.22 17.53 9.38
CA HIS A 143 -1.67 17.14 10.68
C HIS A 143 -1.29 15.66 10.73
N ALA A 144 -0.61 15.20 9.68
CA ALA A 144 -0.25 13.79 9.52
C ALA A 144 0.76 13.33 10.57
N ASP A 145 0.73 12.05 10.91
CA ASP A 145 1.70 11.44 11.81
C ASP A 145 3.12 11.52 11.20
N LYS A 146 4.13 11.58 12.06
CA LYS A 146 5.55 11.67 11.69
C LYS A 146 5.99 10.56 10.73
N MET A 147 5.36 9.40 10.77
CA MET A 147 5.65 8.28 9.87
C MET A 147 5.39 8.58 8.38
N TYR A 148 4.65 9.63 8.06
CA TYR A 148 4.40 10.07 6.69
C TYR A 148 5.42 11.08 6.18
N TYR A 149 6.40 11.50 7.00
CA TYR A 149 7.52 12.35 6.58
C TYR A 149 8.74 11.47 6.33
N PHE A 150 9.08 11.33 5.06
CA PHE A 150 10.16 10.44 4.63
C PHE A 150 11.51 11.14 4.71
N SER A 151 12.57 10.35 4.95
CA SER A 151 13.95 10.84 5.00
C SER A 151 14.49 11.20 3.61
N ASP A 152 15.61 11.95 3.58
CA ASP A 152 16.32 12.23 2.34
C ASP A 152 16.75 10.96 1.62
N ASP A 153 17.12 9.91 2.34
CA ASP A 153 17.52 8.63 1.76
C ASP A 153 16.35 7.93 1.05
N TYR A 154 15.12 8.09 1.52
CA TYR A 154 13.95 7.60 0.82
C TYR A 154 13.81 8.24 -0.56
N TYR A 155 13.91 9.58 -0.66
CA TYR A 155 13.81 10.30 -1.94
C TYR A 155 14.99 9.96 -2.86
N LYS A 156 16.21 9.85 -2.33
CA LYS A 156 17.38 9.42 -3.12
C LYS A 156 17.18 8.03 -3.74
N ILE A 157 16.59 7.07 -3.01
CA ILE A 157 16.31 5.75 -3.56
C ILE A 157 15.25 5.84 -4.68
N LEU A 158 14.22 6.69 -4.52
CA LEU A 158 13.24 6.93 -5.58
C LEU A 158 13.89 7.55 -6.84
N GLU A 159 14.83 8.48 -6.67
CA GLU A 159 15.52 9.18 -7.76
C GLU A 159 16.67 8.38 -8.37
N SER A 160 17.09 7.26 -7.75
CA SER A 160 18.17 6.39 -8.24
C SER A 160 17.65 5.00 -8.61
N ASP A 161 17.61 4.08 -7.64
CA ASP A 161 17.36 2.66 -7.87
C ASP A 161 15.93 2.36 -8.34
N LEU A 162 14.95 3.12 -7.84
CA LEU A 162 13.53 2.95 -8.18
C LEU A 162 13.07 3.87 -9.32
N ARG A 163 13.87 4.83 -9.73
CA ARG A 163 13.52 5.79 -10.77
C ARG A 163 12.94 5.18 -12.05
N PRO A 164 13.48 4.08 -12.61
CA PRO A 164 12.91 3.47 -13.82
C PRO A 164 11.48 2.95 -13.66
N TYR A 165 11.04 2.78 -12.42
CA TYR A 165 9.72 2.24 -12.07
C TYR A 165 8.75 3.30 -11.55
N ILE A 166 9.08 4.60 -11.72
CA ILE A 166 8.23 5.70 -11.26
C ILE A 166 7.62 6.43 -12.44
N LEU A 167 6.30 6.58 -12.39
CA LEU A 167 5.55 7.53 -13.17
C LEU A 167 5.10 8.65 -12.24
N GLU A 168 5.49 9.89 -12.52
CA GLU A 168 5.02 11.08 -11.82
C GLU A 168 3.95 11.79 -12.65
N GLY A 169 2.79 12.04 -12.04
CA GLY A 169 1.75 12.89 -12.60
C GLY A 169 1.77 14.27 -11.94
N GLN A 170 1.81 15.34 -12.72
CA GLN A 170 1.78 16.72 -12.24
C GLN A 170 0.57 17.47 -12.78
N LEU A 171 -0.15 18.20 -11.92
CA LEU A 171 -1.15 19.20 -12.32
C LEU A 171 -0.53 20.60 -12.31
N HIS A 172 -0.64 21.28 -13.43
CA HIS A 172 -0.16 22.65 -13.60
C HIS A 172 -1.35 23.62 -13.75
N TYR A 173 -1.25 24.76 -13.06
CA TYR A 173 -2.20 25.86 -13.19
C TYR A 173 -1.47 27.21 -13.08
N LYS A 174 -1.60 28.07 -14.09
CA LYS A 174 -0.96 29.41 -14.16
C LYS A 174 0.56 29.38 -13.90
N GLY A 175 1.25 28.34 -14.42
CA GLY A 175 2.70 28.19 -14.29
C GLY A 175 3.17 27.50 -13.01
N GLU A 176 2.27 27.16 -12.10
CA GLU A 176 2.60 26.49 -10.84
C GLU A 176 2.16 25.02 -10.84
N ILE A 177 2.90 24.13 -10.19
CA ILE A 177 2.48 22.76 -9.90
C ILE A 177 1.56 22.80 -8.69
N ILE A 178 0.30 22.42 -8.87
CA ILE A 178 -0.74 22.44 -7.84
C ILE A 178 -1.03 21.08 -7.22
N ALA A 179 -0.58 20.00 -7.85
CA ALA A 179 -0.56 18.64 -7.30
C ALA A 179 0.48 17.80 -8.02
N SER A 180 1.03 16.81 -7.31
CA SER A 180 1.89 15.79 -7.89
C SER A 180 1.61 14.44 -7.23
N GLU A 181 1.57 13.37 -8.04
CA GLU A 181 1.31 12.01 -7.61
C GLU A 181 2.34 11.05 -8.19
N LEU A 182 2.83 10.15 -7.35
CA LEU A 182 3.74 9.10 -7.77
C LEU A 182 2.99 7.77 -7.91
N TYR A 183 3.27 7.09 -9.01
CA TYR A 183 2.82 5.72 -9.27
C TYR A 183 4.05 4.82 -9.44
N PHE A 184 4.03 3.63 -8.82
CA PHE A 184 4.97 2.59 -9.17
C PHE A 184 4.46 1.78 -10.36
N THR A 185 5.33 1.57 -11.35
CA THR A 185 5.09 0.75 -12.53
C THR A 185 5.69 -0.64 -12.29
N ALA A 186 4.90 -1.59 -11.82
CA ALA A 186 5.35 -2.94 -11.49
C ALA A 186 4.59 -3.98 -12.30
N GLY A 187 5.28 -4.71 -13.16
CA GLY A 187 4.64 -5.65 -14.07
C GLY A 187 3.60 -4.94 -14.95
N ASN A 188 2.35 -5.37 -14.88
CA ASN A 188 1.23 -4.76 -15.60
C ASN A 188 0.27 -3.97 -14.69
N ILE A 189 0.75 -3.49 -13.54
CA ILE A 189 -0.04 -2.73 -12.57
C ILE A 189 0.65 -1.39 -12.28
N LEU A 190 -0.13 -0.32 -12.32
CA LEU A 190 0.24 0.98 -11.75
C LEU A 190 -0.24 1.02 -10.30
N HIS A 191 0.68 1.20 -9.36
CA HIS A 191 0.34 1.37 -7.96
C HIS A 191 0.38 2.85 -7.59
N ALA A 192 -0.78 3.46 -7.32
CA ALA A 192 -0.85 4.80 -6.75
C ALA A 192 -0.17 4.80 -5.38
N HIS A 193 0.87 5.62 -5.24
CA HIS A 193 1.76 5.55 -4.09
C HIS A 193 1.59 6.75 -3.15
N LEU A 194 2.01 7.93 -3.56
CA LEU A 194 1.94 9.15 -2.74
C LEU A 194 1.37 10.30 -3.57
N LEU A 195 0.46 11.06 -2.98
CA LEU A 195 -0.15 12.25 -3.56
C LEU A 195 0.12 13.48 -2.71
N GLY A 196 0.74 14.49 -3.30
CA GLY A 196 0.80 15.85 -2.78
C GLY A 196 -0.19 16.76 -3.49
N SER A 197 -0.87 17.67 -2.76
CA SER A 197 -1.85 18.57 -3.34
C SER A 197 -1.90 19.92 -2.60
N SER A 198 -1.96 21.00 -3.35
CA SER A 198 -2.16 22.35 -2.79
C SER A 198 -3.65 22.64 -2.52
N LYS A 199 -3.93 23.68 -1.75
CA LYS A 199 -5.31 24.19 -1.60
C LYS A 199 -5.94 24.55 -2.94
N LYS A 200 -5.13 25.00 -3.90
CA LYS A 200 -5.60 25.40 -5.24
C LYS A 200 -6.17 24.22 -6.02
N MET A 201 -5.55 23.05 -5.92
CA MET A 201 -6.09 21.83 -6.53
C MET A 201 -7.49 21.50 -5.97
N LEU A 202 -7.69 21.66 -4.66
CA LEU A 202 -8.99 21.42 -4.02
C LEU A 202 -10.05 22.44 -4.48
N GLU A 203 -9.73 23.73 -4.55
CA GLU A 203 -10.62 24.81 -5.03
C GLU A 203 -11.07 24.59 -6.48
N LEU A 204 -10.20 24.03 -7.30
CA LEU A 204 -10.49 23.74 -8.71
C LEU A 204 -11.20 22.41 -8.92
N ASN A 205 -11.32 21.58 -7.85
CA ASN A 205 -11.81 20.19 -7.92
C ASN A 205 -11.06 19.34 -8.96
N ALA A 206 -9.73 19.53 -9.04
CA ALA A 206 -8.91 18.95 -10.10
C ALA A 206 -8.32 17.56 -9.76
N GLY A 207 -8.57 17.02 -8.56
CA GLY A 207 -7.94 15.80 -8.07
C GLY A 207 -8.14 14.55 -8.92
N GLY A 208 -9.23 14.47 -9.71
CA GLY A 208 -9.44 13.35 -10.59
C GLY A 208 -8.71 13.42 -11.94
N LEU A 209 -8.02 14.54 -12.24
CA LEU A 209 -7.30 14.69 -13.52
C LEU A 209 -6.05 13.83 -13.57
N LEU A 210 -5.31 13.70 -12.45
CA LEU A 210 -4.12 12.84 -12.38
C LEU A 210 -4.50 11.40 -12.66
N GLU A 211 -5.51 10.90 -11.97
CA GLU A 211 -6.02 9.53 -12.15
C GLU A 211 -6.53 9.30 -13.58
N ALA A 212 -7.21 10.29 -14.17
CA ALA A 212 -7.69 10.17 -15.56
C ALA A 212 -6.54 10.14 -16.58
N ALA A 213 -5.49 10.91 -16.34
CA ALA A 213 -4.29 10.90 -17.18
C ALA A 213 -3.50 9.60 -17.02
N ALA A 214 -3.30 9.14 -15.77
CA ALA A 214 -2.66 7.87 -15.49
C ALA A 214 -3.44 6.69 -16.10
N ALA A 215 -4.77 6.71 -16.04
CA ALA A 215 -5.60 5.66 -16.65
C ALA A 215 -5.44 5.58 -18.18
N LYS A 216 -5.42 6.71 -18.86
CA LYS A 216 -5.19 6.77 -20.31
C LYS A 216 -3.79 6.29 -20.67
N TRP A 217 -2.79 6.84 -19.98
CA TRP A 217 -1.38 6.48 -20.18
C TRP A 217 -1.17 4.98 -19.92
N GLY A 218 -1.69 4.48 -18.83
CA GLY A 218 -1.56 3.07 -18.43
C GLY A 218 -2.16 2.13 -19.47
N LYS A 219 -3.35 2.45 -20.00
CA LYS A 219 -3.98 1.69 -21.09
C LYS A 219 -3.12 1.71 -22.37
N GLU A 220 -2.61 2.86 -22.75
CA GLU A 220 -1.75 3.02 -23.95
C GLU A 220 -0.44 2.25 -23.83
N HIS A 221 0.04 1.99 -22.58
CA HIS A 221 1.29 1.28 -22.29
C HIS A 221 1.08 -0.18 -21.85
N GLY A 222 -0.15 -0.71 -21.99
CA GLY A 222 -0.45 -2.13 -21.74
C GLY A 222 -0.55 -2.52 -20.26
N PHE A 223 -0.78 -1.55 -19.37
CA PHE A 223 -1.12 -1.85 -17.99
C PHE A 223 -2.56 -2.33 -17.88
N ARG A 224 -2.79 -3.29 -16.98
CA ARG A 224 -4.10 -3.87 -16.74
C ARG A 224 -4.91 -3.11 -15.71
N TYR A 225 -4.25 -2.65 -14.63
CA TYR A 225 -4.93 -1.96 -13.54
C TYR A 225 -4.14 -0.74 -13.07
N ILE A 226 -4.89 0.26 -12.57
CA ILE A 226 -4.34 1.14 -11.52
C ILE A 226 -4.86 0.63 -10.20
N HIS A 227 -3.99 0.38 -9.23
CA HIS A 227 -4.34 0.00 -7.88
C HIS A 227 -4.23 1.20 -6.94
N HIS A 228 -5.35 1.66 -6.41
CA HIS A 228 -5.41 2.85 -5.55
C HIS A 228 -5.29 2.54 -4.06
N GLY A 229 -5.28 1.25 -3.69
CA GLY A 229 -5.30 0.82 -2.30
C GLY A 229 -6.69 0.99 -1.64
N GLY A 230 -6.74 0.77 -0.33
CA GLY A 230 -7.97 0.83 0.45
C GLY A 230 -8.23 2.15 1.19
N GLY A 231 -9.22 2.13 2.07
CA GLY A 231 -9.49 3.19 3.05
C GLY A 231 -8.56 3.12 4.27
N ARG A 232 -8.81 3.96 5.26
CA ARG A 232 -8.11 3.95 6.56
C ARG A 232 -8.61 2.81 7.46
N SER A 233 -9.86 2.42 7.30
CA SER A 233 -10.53 1.36 8.06
C SER A 233 -11.17 0.32 7.13
N SER A 234 -11.79 -0.70 7.71
CA SER A 234 -12.62 -1.69 6.99
C SER A 234 -14.07 -1.23 6.80
N ASP A 235 -14.45 -0.06 7.33
CA ASP A 235 -15.79 0.49 7.16
C ASP A 235 -16.01 0.83 5.67
N PRO A 236 -17.04 0.29 5.00
CA PRO A 236 -17.37 0.65 3.64
C PRO A 236 -17.70 2.14 3.46
N ASN A 237 -18.05 2.86 4.52
CA ASN A 237 -18.29 4.30 4.52
C ASN A 237 -17.02 5.13 4.81
N ASP A 238 -15.86 4.51 4.93
CA ASP A 238 -14.59 5.23 5.11
C ASP A 238 -14.41 6.29 4.01
N ALA A 239 -14.18 7.54 4.41
CA ALA A 239 -14.16 8.68 3.50
C ALA A 239 -13.08 8.55 2.41
N LEU A 240 -11.91 7.95 2.75
CA LEU A 240 -10.84 7.73 1.79
C LEU A 240 -11.21 6.62 0.80
N PHE A 241 -11.83 5.53 1.28
CA PHE A 241 -12.33 4.46 0.43
C PHE A 241 -13.37 5.01 -0.55
N GLN A 242 -14.36 5.75 -0.06
CA GLN A 242 -15.41 6.37 -0.89
C GLN A 242 -14.85 7.40 -1.87
N TYR A 243 -13.78 8.10 -1.52
CA TYR A 243 -13.08 8.98 -2.45
C TYR A 243 -12.45 8.16 -3.60
N LYS A 244 -11.75 7.08 -3.30
CA LYS A 244 -11.11 6.20 -4.28
C LYS A 244 -12.13 5.52 -5.19
N LYS A 245 -13.30 5.14 -4.66
CA LYS A 245 -14.41 4.59 -5.44
C LYS A 245 -14.91 5.52 -6.56
N LYS A 246 -14.57 6.81 -6.51
CA LYS A 246 -14.96 7.74 -7.61
C LYS A 246 -14.18 7.51 -8.88
N PHE A 247 -13.02 6.87 -8.85
CA PHE A 247 -12.22 6.52 -10.03
C PHE A 247 -12.04 5.01 -10.25
N GLY A 248 -12.67 4.19 -9.43
CA GLY A 248 -12.69 2.72 -9.55
C GLY A 248 -14.04 2.17 -9.11
N LYS A 249 -15.16 2.66 -9.69
CA LYS A 249 -16.50 2.31 -9.21
C LYS A 249 -16.91 0.86 -9.48
N ASN A 250 -16.29 0.20 -10.47
CA ASN A 250 -16.61 -1.17 -10.88
C ASN A 250 -15.54 -2.18 -10.47
N THR A 251 -14.36 -1.71 -10.01
CA THR A 251 -13.19 -2.57 -9.75
C THR A 251 -12.79 -2.49 -8.29
N GLU A 252 -13.00 -3.59 -7.59
CA GLU A 252 -12.58 -3.80 -6.20
C GLU A 252 -11.81 -5.11 -6.07
N PHE A 253 -10.88 -5.14 -5.10
CA PHE A 253 -10.12 -6.33 -4.77
C PHE A 253 -10.17 -6.58 -3.28
N ASP A 254 -10.26 -7.85 -2.89
CA ASP A 254 -10.23 -8.28 -1.51
C ASP A 254 -8.79 -8.28 -0.99
N PHE A 255 -8.57 -7.56 0.10
CA PHE A 255 -7.29 -7.51 0.77
C PHE A 255 -7.30 -8.41 2.00
N TYR A 256 -6.39 -9.38 2.00
CA TYR A 256 -6.19 -10.33 3.08
C TYR A 256 -4.88 -10.08 3.81
N ILE A 257 -4.86 -10.42 5.10
CA ILE A 257 -3.66 -10.48 5.93
C ILE A 257 -3.44 -11.90 6.39
N GLY A 258 -2.18 -12.25 6.60
CA GLY A 258 -1.78 -13.53 7.18
C GLY A 258 -1.09 -13.34 8.51
N LYS A 259 -1.40 -14.20 9.48
CA LYS A 259 -0.77 -14.27 10.79
C LYS A 259 -0.24 -15.67 11.00
N LYS A 260 0.98 -15.78 11.52
CA LYS A 260 1.54 -17.07 11.93
C LYS A 260 2.41 -16.92 13.18
N ILE A 261 2.26 -17.84 14.11
CA ILE A 261 3.11 -17.95 15.29
C ILE A 261 4.05 -19.13 15.05
N TRP A 262 5.34 -18.84 14.92
CA TRP A 262 6.38 -19.84 14.70
C TRP A 262 6.93 -20.46 16.01
N ASN A 263 6.91 -19.67 17.10
CA ASN A 263 7.33 -20.12 18.43
C ASN A 263 6.29 -19.71 19.48
N LYS A 264 5.39 -20.63 19.81
CA LYS A 264 4.25 -20.39 20.69
C LYS A 264 4.68 -20.05 22.10
N ASP A 265 5.66 -20.77 22.66
CA ASP A 265 6.10 -20.60 24.04
C ASP A 265 6.70 -19.20 24.26
N VAL A 266 7.58 -18.78 23.33
CA VAL A 266 8.17 -17.43 23.38
C VAL A 266 7.12 -16.35 23.10
N TYR A 267 6.17 -16.62 22.19
CA TYR A 267 5.08 -15.69 21.92
C TYR A 267 4.25 -15.40 23.16
N ASP A 268 3.86 -16.46 23.89
CA ASP A 268 3.05 -16.34 25.11
C ASP A 268 3.80 -15.58 26.21
N MET A 269 5.09 -15.88 26.46
CA MET A 269 5.92 -15.12 27.41
C MET A 269 6.01 -13.63 27.03
N LEU A 270 6.10 -13.29 25.75
CA LEU A 270 6.12 -11.90 25.30
C LEU A 270 4.77 -11.21 25.51
N VAL A 271 3.66 -11.92 25.32
CA VAL A 271 2.31 -11.41 25.60
C VAL A 271 2.11 -11.17 27.09
N GLU A 272 2.53 -12.10 27.94
CA GLU A 272 2.50 -11.92 29.41
C GLU A 272 3.26 -10.67 29.85
N LYS A 273 4.50 -10.50 29.35
CA LYS A 273 5.29 -9.28 29.62
C LYS A 273 4.59 -8.00 29.13
N ARG A 274 3.86 -8.07 28.02
CA ARG A 274 3.09 -6.91 27.52
C ARG A 274 1.93 -6.58 28.44
N MET A 275 1.23 -7.60 28.94
CA MET A 275 0.11 -7.45 29.89
C MET A 275 0.57 -6.89 31.24
N GLU A 276 1.78 -7.24 31.70
CA GLU A 276 2.40 -6.66 32.91
C GLU A 276 2.65 -5.14 32.76
N CYS A 277 2.82 -4.62 31.54
CA CYS A 277 3.00 -3.19 31.29
C CYS A 277 1.70 -2.37 31.39
N GLY A 278 0.52 -3.01 31.40
CA GLY A 278 -0.77 -2.36 31.51
C GLY A 278 -1.87 -2.98 30.62
N LEU A 279 -3.00 -2.31 30.57
CA LEU A 279 -4.15 -2.79 29.82
C LEU A 279 -3.94 -2.57 28.28
N ILE A 280 -4.01 -3.65 27.53
CA ILE A 280 -3.88 -3.60 26.06
C ILE A 280 -5.09 -2.85 25.47
N GLU A 281 -4.81 -1.88 24.58
CA GLU A 281 -5.82 -1.06 23.91
C GLU A 281 -6.65 -1.87 22.90
N ASP A 282 -5.99 -2.66 22.08
CA ASP A 282 -6.61 -3.51 21.04
C ASP A 282 -6.09 -4.95 21.14
N VAL A 283 -6.91 -5.84 21.64
CA VAL A 283 -6.61 -7.27 21.80
C VAL A 283 -6.59 -8.03 20.47
N SER A 284 -7.10 -7.46 19.39
CA SER A 284 -7.06 -8.04 18.05
C SER A 284 -5.74 -7.73 17.30
N TYR A 285 -4.93 -6.82 17.84
CA TYR A 285 -3.64 -6.45 17.25
C TYR A 285 -2.67 -7.63 17.18
N PHE A 286 -1.98 -7.78 16.07
CA PHE A 286 -1.00 -8.86 15.90
C PHE A 286 0.37 -8.30 15.46
N PRO A 287 1.48 -8.77 16.05
CA PRO A 287 1.51 -9.66 17.23
C PRO A 287 1.13 -8.90 18.51
N LEU A 288 0.40 -9.58 19.41
CA LEU A 288 -0.23 -8.93 20.57
C LEU A 288 0.77 -8.26 21.53
N TYR A 289 1.99 -8.79 21.63
CA TYR A 289 3.05 -8.19 22.44
C TYR A 289 3.58 -6.83 21.91
N ARG A 290 3.14 -6.39 20.74
CA ARG A 290 3.40 -5.04 20.19
C ARG A 290 2.20 -4.10 20.25
N ALA A 291 1.06 -4.58 20.75
CA ALA A 291 -0.13 -3.75 20.90
C ALA A 291 0.12 -2.55 21.82
N LYS A 292 -0.55 -1.45 21.59
CA LYS A 292 -0.51 -0.27 22.48
C LYS A 292 -1.14 -0.58 23.83
N ILE A 293 -0.63 0.07 24.87
CA ILE A 293 -1.22 0.06 26.21
C ILE A 293 -2.10 1.30 26.34
N LYS A 294 -3.26 1.15 26.97
CA LYS A 294 -4.14 2.27 27.30
C LYS A 294 -3.40 3.23 28.24
N GLU A 295 -3.42 4.52 27.92
CA GLU A 295 -2.91 5.59 28.76
C GLU A 295 -3.81 5.79 29.98
#